data_4ba075167eec3cad7760ab576723078b
#
_entry.id   4ba075167eec3cad7760ab576723078b
#
_cell.length_a   1.000
_cell.length_b   1.000
_cell.length_c   1.000
_cell.angle_alpha   90.00
_cell.angle_beta   90.00
_cell.angle_gamma   90.00
#
_symmetry.space_group_name_H-M   'P 1'
#
loop_
_entity.id
_entity.type
_entity.pdbx_description
1 polymer ?
#
loop_
_entity_poly.entity_id
_entity_poly.type
_entity_poly.pdbx_seq_one_letter_code
_entity_poly.pdbx_strand_id
1 'polypeptide(L)'
;MSRQQIVALLDRYLKGETTQKENQLVERWLEEHGSPNQEWQSLDESGKDQWLSSVFSDINSTIRQAEVKVVPLPQSKRWWWQSVAAAAAVLLIGCTLYLEWPLLQNLFNPVQLTALQAPINQKKAITLADGSRVWINAGSELKYPEKFNGRTREVYLSGEAYFDIHHDASKPFIIHTGNLLTKVLGTAFNIKEDKGKHTIQVTVTRGKVSVANGDELLGILRPHQQISFNTLKEEALQATVDVAAVIAWQQSDLHFEDVSFGEAIAQLRQHFNVKISFGNAKLKDCRFTGTSIQGEELEKILKVMCAFNNATYRVGPDGSIVIDGPGCNN
;
A
#
# COMPACT_ATOMS: atom_id res chain seq x y z
N MET A 1 -74.24 12.08 -5.41
CA MET A 1 -74.08 12.98 -4.24
C MET A 1 -75.36 13.01 -3.45
N SER A 2 -75.30 13.13 -2.11
CA SER A 2 -76.52 13.34 -1.29
C SER A 2 -77.01 14.78 -1.40
N ARG A 3 -78.32 15.04 -1.09
CA ARG A 3 -78.91 16.38 -1.14
C ARG A 3 -78.07 17.43 -0.37
N GLN A 4 -77.53 17.00 0.80
CA GLN A 4 -76.67 17.87 1.60
C GLN A 4 -75.33 18.22 0.91
N GLN A 5 -74.71 17.29 0.13
CA GLN A 5 -73.49 17.51 -0.59
C GLN A 5 -73.68 18.50 -1.75
N ILE A 6 -74.85 18.46 -2.44
CA ILE A 6 -75.14 19.39 -3.54
C ILE A 6 -75.38 20.80 -3.01
N VAL A 7 -76.16 20.92 -1.92
CA VAL A 7 -76.37 22.23 -1.29
C VAL A 7 -75.04 22.83 -0.81
N ALA A 8 -74.17 22.00 -0.24
CA ALA A 8 -72.86 22.44 0.21
C ALA A 8 -71.95 22.85 -1.00
N LEU A 9 -72.08 22.17 -2.17
CA LEU A 9 -71.36 22.51 -3.39
C LEU A 9 -71.82 23.85 -3.96
N LEU A 10 -73.15 24.09 -4.03
CA LEU A 10 -73.73 25.35 -4.51
C LEU A 10 -73.40 26.52 -3.56
N ASP A 11 -73.39 26.30 -2.25
CA ASP A 11 -72.98 27.31 -1.26
C ASP A 11 -71.50 27.68 -1.39
N ARG A 12 -70.63 26.70 -1.65
CA ARG A 12 -69.19 26.93 -1.92
C ARG A 12 -68.99 27.62 -3.28
N TYR A 13 -69.81 27.28 -4.31
CA TYR A 13 -69.78 27.94 -5.61
C TYR A 13 -70.13 29.42 -5.51
N LEU A 14 -71.18 29.76 -4.77
CA LEU A 14 -71.61 31.15 -4.54
C LEU A 14 -70.54 31.93 -3.72
N LYS A 15 -69.76 31.26 -2.89
CA LYS A 15 -68.68 31.85 -2.11
C LYS A 15 -67.35 31.90 -2.85
N GLY A 16 -67.24 31.33 -4.06
CA GLY A 16 -66.03 31.24 -4.82
C GLY A 16 -65.01 30.25 -4.26
N GLU A 17 -65.41 29.29 -3.42
CA GLU A 17 -64.56 28.30 -2.71
C GLU A 17 -64.53 26.94 -3.40
N THR A 18 -64.98 26.86 -4.66
CA THR A 18 -65.02 25.62 -5.44
C THR A 18 -63.77 25.45 -6.31
N THR A 19 -63.39 24.19 -6.57
CA THR A 19 -62.32 23.87 -7.50
C THR A 19 -62.72 24.13 -8.94
N GLN A 20 -61.77 24.32 -9.84
CA GLN A 20 -62.00 24.57 -11.25
C GLN A 20 -62.87 23.49 -11.92
N LYS A 21 -62.76 22.22 -11.50
CA LYS A 21 -63.62 21.12 -11.97
C LYS A 21 -65.06 21.22 -11.46
N GLU A 22 -65.25 21.62 -10.22
CA GLU A 22 -66.54 21.82 -9.60
C GLU A 22 -67.26 23.03 -10.24
N ASN A 23 -66.52 24.10 -10.55
CA ASN A 23 -67.06 25.26 -11.30
C ASN A 23 -67.58 24.86 -12.67
N GLN A 24 -66.78 24.14 -13.46
CA GLN A 24 -67.18 23.68 -14.77
C GLN A 24 -68.44 22.78 -14.75
N LEU A 25 -68.61 21.99 -13.71
CA LEU A 25 -69.80 21.14 -13.50
C LEU A 25 -71.05 21.99 -13.23
N VAL A 26 -70.94 22.96 -12.34
CA VAL A 26 -72.05 23.88 -12.03
C VAL A 26 -72.39 24.77 -13.16
N GLU A 27 -71.42 25.36 -13.86
CA GLU A 27 -71.61 26.24 -15.05
C GLU A 27 -72.30 25.50 -16.19
N ARG A 28 -71.82 24.27 -16.53
CA ARG A 28 -72.45 23.46 -17.58
C ARG A 28 -73.89 23.11 -17.24
N TRP A 29 -74.21 22.81 -15.98
CA TRP A 29 -75.56 22.56 -15.55
C TRP A 29 -76.47 23.78 -15.64
N LEU A 30 -75.97 24.98 -15.34
CA LEU A 30 -76.67 26.26 -15.50
C LEU A 30 -76.93 26.59 -16.98
N GLU A 31 -76.00 26.27 -17.87
CA GLU A 31 -76.18 26.47 -19.33
C GLU A 31 -77.19 25.51 -19.94
N GLU A 32 -77.22 24.26 -19.55
CA GLU A 32 -78.11 23.20 -20.06
C GLU A 32 -79.56 23.38 -19.63
N HIS A 33 -79.81 23.98 -18.47
CA HIS A 33 -81.17 24.01 -17.83
C HIS A 33 -81.82 25.41 -17.81
N GLY A 34 -81.27 26.36 -18.55
CA GLY A 34 -81.75 27.72 -18.79
C GLY A 34 -82.84 28.30 -17.91
N SER A 35 -82.59 29.43 -17.25
CA SER A 35 -83.42 30.30 -16.41
C SER A 35 -84.63 29.67 -15.69
N PRO A 36 -84.40 29.19 -14.47
CA PRO A 36 -85.43 28.49 -13.70
C PRO A 36 -86.53 29.40 -13.07
N ASN A 37 -86.48 30.64 -13.36
CA ASN A 37 -87.27 31.61 -12.56
C ASN A 37 -88.77 31.63 -12.84
N GLN A 38 -89.20 31.16 -14.00
CA GLN A 38 -90.65 31.21 -14.30
C GLN A 38 -91.42 29.94 -13.87
N GLU A 39 -90.87 28.79 -14.10
CA GLU A 39 -91.47 27.52 -13.65
C GLU A 39 -91.47 27.36 -12.13
N TRP A 40 -90.38 27.71 -11.43
CA TRP A 40 -90.26 27.63 -10.01
C TRP A 40 -91.22 28.49 -9.23
N GLN A 41 -91.55 29.67 -9.72
CA GLN A 41 -92.51 30.62 -9.09
C GLN A 41 -93.95 30.18 -9.20
N SER A 42 -94.28 29.34 -10.18
CA SER A 42 -95.64 28.87 -10.41
C SER A 42 -96.02 27.56 -9.68
N LEU A 43 -95.06 26.91 -9.05
CA LEU A 43 -95.24 25.64 -8.38
C LEU A 43 -95.63 25.81 -6.89
N ASP A 44 -96.55 24.97 -6.42
CA ASP A 44 -96.84 24.83 -5.01
C ASP A 44 -95.73 24.04 -4.24
N GLU A 45 -95.79 23.95 -2.95
CA GLU A 45 -94.77 23.31 -2.14
C GLU A 45 -94.51 21.87 -2.57
N SER A 46 -95.53 21.09 -2.96
CA SER A 46 -95.43 19.74 -3.44
C SER A 46 -94.78 19.64 -4.82
N GLY A 47 -95.08 20.60 -5.70
CA GLY A 47 -94.46 20.71 -7.04
C GLY A 47 -92.96 21.08 -6.95
N LYS A 48 -92.61 21.94 -6.01
CA LYS A 48 -91.25 22.30 -5.75
C LYS A 48 -90.38 21.06 -5.27
N ASP A 49 -90.93 20.21 -4.41
CA ASP A 49 -90.29 19.02 -3.96
C ASP A 49 -90.10 17.97 -5.07
N GLN A 50 -91.12 17.84 -5.97
CA GLN A 50 -91.00 16.98 -7.14
C GLN A 50 -90.00 17.51 -8.17
N TRP A 51 -89.96 18.78 -8.41
CA TRP A 51 -88.98 19.40 -9.32
C TRP A 51 -87.55 19.24 -8.75
N LEU A 52 -87.37 19.51 -7.50
CA LEU A 52 -86.10 19.26 -6.82
C LEU A 52 -85.64 17.79 -6.91
N SER A 53 -86.57 16.86 -6.77
CA SER A 53 -86.24 15.44 -6.88
C SER A 53 -85.82 14.97 -8.25
N SER A 54 -86.48 15.57 -9.29
CA SER A 54 -86.12 15.33 -10.69
C SER A 54 -84.74 15.92 -11.06
N VAL A 55 -84.46 17.11 -10.63
CA VAL A 55 -83.12 17.73 -10.78
C VAL A 55 -82.06 16.93 -10.07
N PHE A 56 -82.36 16.41 -8.83
CA PHE A 56 -81.47 15.54 -8.11
C PHE A 56 -81.20 14.22 -8.88
N SER A 57 -82.23 13.66 -9.50
CA SER A 57 -82.07 12.43 -10.29
C SER A 57 -81.19 12.65 -11.50
N ASP A 58 -81.37 13.78 -12.22
CA ASP A 58 -80.57 14.13 -13.41
C ASP A 58 -79.12 14.44 -13.11
N ILE A 59 -78.87 15.18 -12.02
CA ILE A 59 -77.52 15.41 -11.53
C ILE A 59 -76.83 14.07 -11.13
N ASN A 60 -77.52 13.19 -10.43
CA ASN A 60 -76.97 11.90 -10.03
C ASN A 60 -76.73 10.95 -11.22
N SER A 61 -77.55 10.99 -12.23
CA SER A 61 -77.35 10.23 -13.45
C SER A 61 -76.14 10.73 -14.24
N THR A 62 -75.99 12.05 -14.34
CA THR A 62 -74.83 12.70 -15.02
C THR A 62 -73.54 12.45 -14.31
N ILE A 63 -73.55 12.46 -12.96
CA ILE A 63 -72.34 12.13 -12.13
C ILE A 63 -71.99 10.65 -12.28
N ARG A 64 -72.97 9.74 -12.35
CA ARG A 64 -72.71 8.30 -12.57
C ARG A 64 -72.16 8.00 -13.98
N GLN A 65 -72.57 8.75 -14.99
CA GLN A 65 -72.04 8.65 -16.34
C GLN A 65 -70.63 9.26 -16.48
N ALA A 66 -70.31 10.19 -15.60
CA ALA A 66 -68.98 10.80 -15.51
C ALA A 66 -68.03 9.99 -14.56
N GLU A 67 -68.41 8.79 -14.12
CA GLU A 67 -67.45 7.90 -13.50
C GLU A 67 -66.34 7.60 -14.52
N VAL A 68 -65.28 8.38 -14.40
CA VAL A 68 -64.03 8.22 -15.14
C VAL A 68 -63.61 6.78 -14.92
N LYS A 69 -63.60 5.99 -16.00
CA LYS A 69 -63.01 4.71 -16.07
C LYS A 69 -61.58 4.87 -15.55
N VAL A 70 -61.34 4.49 -14.30
CA VAL A 70 -60.00 4.51 -13.73
C VAL A 70 -59.23 3.46 -14.52
N VAL A 71 -58.56 3.92 -15.57
CA VAL A 71 -57.59 3.09 -16.28
C VAL A 71 -56.46 2.92 -15.27
N PRO A 72 -56.21 1.71 -14.73
CA PRO A 72 -55.03 1.50 -13.89
C PRO A 72 -53.85 1.90 -14.74
N LEU A 73 -53.10 2.91 -14.29
CA LEU A 73 -51.81 3.24 -14.87
C LEU A 73 -51.03 1.95 -14.93
N PRO A 74 -50.44 1.55 -16.08
CA PRO A 74 -49.62 0.36 -16.14
C PRO A 74 -48.59 0.55 -15.07
N GLN A 75 -48.56 -0.38 -14.06
CA GLN A 75 -47.50 -0.42 -13.09
C GLN A 75 -46.22 -0.49 -13.89
N SER A 76 -45.50 0.63 -13.96
CA SER A 76 -44.27 0.73 -14.71
C SER A 76 -43.38 -0.40 -14.26
N LYS A 77 -42.75 -1.11 -15.19
CA LYS A 77 -41.71 -2.15 -14.93
C LYS A 77 -40.51 -1.59 -14.16
N ARG A 78 -40.72 -0.57 -13.35
CA ARG A 78 -39.71 0.12 -12.55
C ARG A 78 -39.12 -0.80 -11.49
N TRP A 79 -39.85 -1.84 -11.06
CA TRP A 79 -39.34 -2.86 -10.14
C TRP A 79 -38.24 -3.69 -10.80
N TRP A 80 -38.36 -4.00 -12.08
CA TRP A 80 -37.30 -4.71 -12.80
C TRP A 80 -36.02 -3.88 -12.91
N TRP A 81 -36.15 -2.58 -13.15
CA TRP A 81 -34.99 -1.68 -13.16
C TRP A 81 -34.34 -1.55 -11.77
N GLN A 82 -35.11 -1.60 -10.72
CA GLN A 82 -34.59 -1.64 -9.34
C GLN A 82 -33.81 -2.92 -9.04
N SER A 83 -34.26 -4.05 -9.52
CA SER A 83 -33.58 -5.35 -9.41
C SER A 83 -32.28 -5.36 -10.22
N VAL A 84 -32.28 -4.80 -11.43
CA VAL A 84 -31.08 -4.64 -12.26
C VAL A 84 -30.07 -3.69 -11.63
N ALA A 85 -30.55 -2.56 -11.08
CA ALA A 85 -29.69 -1.62 -10.36
C ALA A 85 -29.07 -2.24 -9.11
N ALA A 86 -29.85 -3.02 -8.34
CA ALA A 86 -29.34 -3.74 -7.17
C ALA A 86 -28.28 -4.81 -7.57
N ALA A 87 -28.54 -5.57 -8.63
CA ALA A 87 -27.56 -6.54 -9.16
C ALA A 87 -26.26 -5.86 -9.63
N ALA A 88 -26.38 -4.73 -10.35
CA ALA A 88 -25.23 -3.94 -10.78
C ALA A 88 -24.44 -3.37 -9.59
N ALA A 89 -25.11 -2.89 -8.54
CA ALA A 89 -24.47 -2.42 -7.32
C ALA A 89 -23.71 -3.55 -6.60
N VAL A 90 -24.30 -4.74 -6.49
CA VAL A 90 -23.64 -5.91 -5.87
C VAL A 90 -22.41 -6.33 -6.69
N LEU A 91 -22.51 -6.33 -8.03
CA LEU A 91 -21.37 -6.62 -8.90
C LEU A 91 -20.27 -5.57 -8.78
N LEU A 92 -20.61 -4.28 -8.70
CA LEU A 92 -19.63 -3.20 -8.49
C LEU A 92 -18.94 -3.33 -7.12
N ILE A 93 -19.70 -3.58 -6.05
CA ILE A 93 -19.15 -3.83 -4.71
C ILE A 93 -18.27 -5.08 -4.71
N GLY A 94 -18.71 -6.17 -5.31
CA GLY A 94 -17.91 -7.40 -5.46
C GLY A 94 -16.63 -7.16 -6.26
N CYS A 95 -16.70 -6.41 -7.34
CA CYS A 95 -15.55 -6.05 -8.17
C CYS A 95 -14.56 -5.15 -7.40
N THR A 96 -15.05 -4.13 -6.68
CA THR A 96 -14.19 -3.27 -5.84
C THR A 96 -13.55 -4.05 -4.71
N LEU A 97 -14.30 -4.90 -4.01
CA LEU A 97 -13.75 -5.79 -2.98
C LEU A 97 -12.72 -6.77 -3.54
N TYR A 98 -12.95 -7.32 -4.74
CA TYR A 98 -12.00 -8.20 -5.42
C TYR A 98 -10.70 -7.46 -5.80
N LEU A 99 -10.80 -6.24 -6.33
CA LEU A 99 -9.65 -5.42 -6.71
C LEU A 99 -8.85 -4.94 -5.48
N GLU A 100 -9.53 -4.65 -4.36
CA GLU A 100 -8.91 -4.22 -3.11
C GLU A 100 -8.60 -5.38 -2.15
N TRP A 101 -8.92 -6.64 -2.53
CA TRP A 101 -8.66 -7.83 -1.72
C TRP A 101 -7.22 -7.95 -1.21
N PRO A 102 -6.17 -7.62 -2.02
CA PRO A 102 -4.78 -7.62 -1.54
C PRO A 102 -4.51 -6.60 -0.43
N LEU A 103 -5.19 -5.45 -0.46
CA LEU A 103 -5.09 -4.43 0.59
C LEU A 103 -5.77 -4.90 1.89
N LEU A 104 -6.93 -5.53 1.78
CA LEU A 104 -7.66 -6.10 2.93
C LEU A 104 -6.88 -7.25 3.57
N GLN A 105 -6.24 -8.11 2.79
CA GLN A 105 -5.40 -9.19 3.32
C GLN A 105 -4.23 -8.66 4.18
N ASN A 106 -3.62 -7.53 3.79
CA ASN A 106 -2.54 -6.92 4.57
C ASN A 106 -3.02 -6.35 5.92
N LEU A 107 -4.29 -5.94 6.02
CA LEU A 107 -4.89 -5.49 7.28
C LEU A 107 -5.16 -6.65 8.26
N PHE A 108 -5.53 -7.82 7.75
CA PHE A 108 -5.85 -9.00 8.56
C PHE A 108 -4.65 -9.92 8.83
N ASN A 109 -3.62 -9.88 7.96
CA ASN A 109 -2.37 -10.62 8.13
C ASN A 109 -1.21 -9.63 8.04
N PRO A 110 -0.80 -9.01 9.16
CA PRO A 110 0.37 -8.14 9.17
C PRO A 110 1.57 -8.93 8.69
N VAL A 111 2.31 -8.34 7.76
CA VAL A 111 3.51 -8.94 7.19
C VAL A 111 4.51 -9.23 8.31
N GLN A 112 4.76 -10.49 8.61
CA GLN A 112 5.78 -10.86 9.57
C GLN A 112 7.15 -10.57 8.97
N LEU A 113 7.92 -9.72 9.64
CA LEU A 113 9.27 -9.39 9.25
C LEU A 113 10.26 -10.29 9.98
N THR A 114 11.12 -10.93 9.21
CA THR A 114 12.31 -11.63 9.74
C THR A 114 13.43 -10.62 9.87
N ALA A 115 14.09 -10.58 11.03
CA ALA A 115 15.25 -9.73 11.27
C ALA A 115 16.54 -10.57 11.08
N LEU A 116 17.41 -10.11 10.18
CA LEU A 116 18.75 -10.67 9.99
C LEU A 116 19.77 -9.66 10.47
N GLN A 117 20.38 -9.96 11.62
CA GLN A 117 21.44 -9.14 12.18
C GLN A 117 22.81 -9.73 11.82
N ALA A 118 23.71 -8.89 11.30
CA ALA A 118 25.11 -9.23 11.13
C ALA A 118 25.88 -8.89 12.43
N PRO A 119 26.63 -9.84 13.02
CA PRO A 119 27.47 -9.56 14.18
C PRO A 119 28.48 -8.44 13.90
N ILE A 120 29.03 -7.81 14.95
CA ILE A 120 29.94 -6.66 14.82
C ILE A 120 31.18 -6.96 13.96
N ASN A 121 31.60 -8.23 13.89
CA ASN A 121 32.81 -8.64 13.18
C ASN A 121 32.53 -9.51 11.93
N GLN A 122 31.28 -9.61 11.51
CA GLN A 122 30.91 -10.49 10.40
C GLN A 122 29.97 -9.78 9.44
N LYS A 123 30.13 -10.06 8.15
CA LYS A 123 29.18 -9.69 7.12
C LYS A 123 28.23 -10.86 6.89
N LYS A 124 27.03 -10.58 6.46
CA LYS A 124 26.10 -11.61 6.02
C LYS A 124 25.59 -11.32 4.63
N ALA A 125 25.39 -12.35 3.84
CA ALA A 125 24.73 -12.26 2.54
C ALA A 125 23.45 -13.07 2.58
N ILE A 126 22.42 -12.55 1.94
CA ILE A 126 21.11 -13.21 1.80
C ILE A 126 20.59 -13.04 0.39
N THR A 127 19.90 -14.06 -0.11
CA THR A 127 19.05 -13.95 -1.31
C THR A 127 17.60 -13.89 -0.85
N LEU A 128 16.92 -12.81 -1.23
CA LEU A 128 15.50 -12.58 -0.92
C LEU A 128 14.60 -13.41 -1.85
N ALA A 129 13.32 -13.50 -1.51
CA ALA A 129 12.34 -14.30 -2.26
C ALA A 129 12.13 -13.88 -3.73
N ASP A 130 12.46 -12.63 -4.06
CA ASP A 130 12.40 -12.09 -5.43
C ASP A 130 13.68 -12.32 -6.24
N GLY A 131 14.68 -13.00 -5.68
CA GLY A 131 15.99 -13.22 -6.27
C GLY A 131 16.99 -12.07 -6.06
N SER A 132 16.60 -10.99 -5.38
CA SER A 132 17.51 -9.91 -4.99
C SER A 132 18.54 -10.40 -4.01
N ARG A 133 19.79 -9.94 -4.12
CA ARG A 133 20.88 -10.26 -3.21
C ARG A 133 21.22 -9.05 -2.36
N VAL A 134 21.40 -9.28 -1.06
CA VAL A 134 21.77 -8.23 -0.11
C VAL A 134 22.96 -8.68 0.71
N TRP A 135 24.00 -7.86 0.74
CA TRP A 135 25.15 -8.03 1.63
C TRP A 135 24.99 -7.02 2.77
N ILE A 136 24.98 -7.51 3.99
CA ILE A 136 24.76 -6.74 5.21
C ILE A 136 26.11 -6.61 5.90
N ASN A 137 26.55 -5.37 6.13
CA ASN A 137 27.83 -5.10 6.77
C ASN A 137 27.79 -5.42 8.27
N ALA A 138 28.97 -5.58 8.88
CA ALA A 138 29.12 -5.85 10.31
C ALA A 138 28.37 -4.84 11.18
N GLY A 139 27.67 -5.32 12.22
CA GLY A 139 26.87 -4.50 13.13
C GLY A 139 25.55 -3.96 12.56
N SER A 140 25.16 -4.37 11.35
CA SER A 140 23.94 -3.92 10.67
C SER A 140 22.81 -4.93 10.77
N GLU A 141 21.57 -4.47 10.60
CA GLU A 141 20.35 -5.27 10.66
C GLU A 141 19.50 -5.01 9.42
N LEU A 142 18.99 -6.08 8.79
CA LEU A 142 18.00 -6.03 7.74
C LEU A 142 16.73 -6.74 8.21
N LYS A 143 15.58 -6.04 8.16
CA LYS A 143 14.27 -6.65 8.37
C LYS A 143 13.56 -6.77 7.02
N TYR A 144 13.11 -7.96 6.71
CA TYR A 144 12.49 -8.27 5.42
C TYR A 144 11.37 -9.30 5.61
N PRO A 145 10.34 -9.31 4.75
CA PRO A 145 9.31 -10.33 4.77
C PRO A 145 9.80 -11.62 4.13
N GLU A 146 9.30 -12.76 4.57
CA GLU A 146 9.59 -14.05 3.94
C GLU A 146 9.15 -14.06 2.47
N LYS A 147 8.03 -13.38 2.13
CA LYS A 147 7.51 -13.21 0.77
C LYS A 147 6.99 -11.79 0.57
N PHE A 148 7.19 -11.26 -0.61
CA PHE A 148 6.66 -9.95 -0.99
C PHE A 148 5.24 -10.11 -1.58
N ASN A 149 4.20 -10.02 -0.77
CA ASN A 149 2.81 -10.23 -1.21
C ASN A 149 2.10 -8.95 -1.67
N GLY A 150 2.61 -7.75 -1.32
CA GLY A 150 2.03 -6.45 -1.67
C GLY A 150 2.33 -5.97 -3.09
N ARG A 151 1.94 -4.73 -3.38
CA ARG A 151 2.26 -4.00 -4.63
C ARG A 151 3.70 -3.51 -4.69
N THR A 152 4.40 -3.56 -3.56
CA THR A 152 5.80 -3.17 -3.38
C THR A 152 6.59 -4.29 -2.73
N ARG A 153 7.92 -4.22 -2.83
CA ARG A 153 8.88 -5.06 -2.12
C ARG A 153 9.57 -4.18 -1.08
N GLU A 154 9.22 -4.35 0.20
CA GLU A 154 9.68 -3.45 1.24
C GLU A 154 10.57 -4.16 2.25
N VAL A 155 11.67 -3.49 2.60
CA VAL A 155 12.63 -3.93 3.61
C VAL A 155 13.08 -2.74 4.46
N TYR A 156 13.62 -3.03 5.65
CA TYR A 156 14.06 -2.01 6.61
C TYR A 156 15.52 -2.27 6.95
N LEU A 157 16.37 -1.25 6.78
CA LEU A 157 17.80 -1.32 7.05
C LEU A 157 18.15 -0.43 8.24
N SER A 158 18.98 -0.96 9.13
CA SER A 158 19.72 -0.18 10.11
C SER A 158 21.20 -0.52 9.99
N GLY A 159 22.03 0.50 9.75
CA GLY A 159 23.47 0.35 9.50
C GLY A 159 23.80 0.38 7.99
N GLU A 160 24.68 -0.52 7.53
CA GLU A 160 25.18 -0.50 6.15
C GLU A 160 24.87 -1.80 5.42
N ALA A 161 24.35 -1.69 4.18
CA ALA A 161 24.14 -2.83 3.31
C ALA A 161 24.33 -2.44 1.82
N TYR A 162 24.82 -3.41 1.05
CA TYR A 162 24.86 -3.36 -0.39
C TYR A 162 23.72 -4.20 -0.97
N PHE A 163 22.99 -3.63 -1.91
CA PHE A 163 21.83 -4.24 -2.55
C PHE A 163 22.11 -4.48 -4.04
N ASP A 164 21.84 -5.67 -4.53
CA ASP A 164 21.75 -6.01 -5.95
C ASP A 164 20.33 -6.51 -6.22
N ILE A 165 19.47 -5.58 -6.60
CA ILE A 165 18.03 -5.80 -6.68
C ILE A 165 17.65 -6.35 -8.05
N HIS A 166 16.91 -7.46 -8.05
CA HIS A 166 16.33 -8.05 -9.25
C HIS A 166 15.37 -7.08 -9.92
N HIS A 167 15.47 -6.96 -11.27
CA HIS A 167 14.67 -6.00 -12.02
C HIS A 167 13.21 -6.44 -12.15
N ASP A 168 12.31 -5.61 -11.60
CA ASP A 168 10.86 -5.73 -11.76
C ASP A 168 10.23 -4.33 -11.74
N ALA A 169 9.86 -3.83 -12.93
CA ALA A 169 9.25 -2.51 -13.09
C ALA A 169 7.81 -2.45 -12.57
N SER A 170 7.12 -3.59 -12.50
CA SER A 170 5.73 -3.68 -12.02
C SER A 170 5.63 -3.63 -10.51
N LYS A 171 6.70 -4.00 -9.79
CA LYS A 171 6.73 -4.11 -8.34
C LYS A 171 7.98 -3.42 -7.75
N PRO A 172 7.90 -2.11 -7.48
CA PRO A 172 9.03 -1.36 -6.94
C PRO A 172 9.59 -1.95 -5.65
N PHE A 173 10.92 -1.86 -5.48
CA PHE A 173 11.61 -2.24 -4.25
C PHE A 173 11.91 -0.98 -3.43
N ILE A 174 11.53 -0.98 -2.16
CA ILE A 174 11.63 0.16 -1.24
C ILE A 174 12.44 -0.24 -0.02
N ILE A 175 13.45 0.53 0.29
CA ILE A 175 14.25 0.36 1.49
C ILE A 175 13.98 1.53 2.42
N HIS A 176 13.55 1.22 3.64
CA HIS A 176 13.38 2.18 4.72
C HIS A 176 14.66 2.23 5.56
N THR A 177 15.29 3.40 5.67
CA THR A 177 16.48 3.62 6.51
C THR A 177 16.27 4.92 7.29
N GLY A 178 15.99 4.82 8.59
CA GLY A 178 15.51 5.98 9.35
C GLY A 178 14.28 6.60 8.69
N ASN A 179 14.34 7.90 8.37
CA ASN A 179 13.27 8.63 7.67
C ASN A 179 13.40 8.57 6.13
N LEU A 180 14.51 8.02 5.61
CA LEU A 180 14.71 7.95 4.16
C LEU A 180 14.01 6.75 3.54
N LEU A 181 13.41 7.01 2.38
CA LEU A 181 12.84 6.02 1.47
C LEU A 181 13.72 5.94 0.23
N THR A 182 14.33 4.79 0.00
CA THR A 182 15.11 4.50 -1.21
C THR A 182 14.32 3.58 -2.11
N LYS A 183 13.88 4.07 -3.28
CA LYS A 183 13.01 3.34 -4.22
C LYS A 183 13.75 3.01 -5.50
N VAL A 184 13.67 1.74 -5.91
CA VAL A 184 14.32 1.22 -7.12
C VAL A 184 13.44 0.21 -7.86
N LEU A 185 13.76 -0.06 -9.13
CA LEU A 185 13.09 -1.09 -9.94
C LEU A 185 14.01 -2.28 -10.27
N GLY A 186 15.33 -2.11 -10.14
CA GLY A 186 16.33 -3.12 -10.44
C GLY A 186 17.69 -2.46 -10.59
N THR A 187 18.40 -2.33 -9.51
CA THR A 187 19.52 -1.41 -9.31
C THR A 187 20.51 -2.05 -8.33
N ALA A 188 21.78 -1.75 -8.50
CA ALA A 188 22.79 -2.10 -7.52
C ALA A 188 23.31 -0.81 -6.84
N PHE A 189 23.35 -0.79 -5.50
CA PHE A 189 23.67 0.41 -4.71
C PHE A 189 24.02 0.06 -3.26
N ASN A 190 24.69 0.98 -2.59
CA ASN A 190 25.02 0.90 -1.17
C ASN A 190 24.20 1.90 -0.37
N ILE A 191 23.71 1.50 0.79
CA ILE A 191 23.15 2.40 1.79
C ILE A 191 23.99 2.26 3.06
N LYS A 192 24.34 3.41 3.66
CA LYS A 192 25.09 3.49 4.92
C LYS A 192 24.43 4.50 5.86
N GLU A 193 23.93 4.01 6.98
CA GLU A 193 23.48 4.82 8.10
C GLU A 193 24.62 4.92 9.11
N ASP A 194 25.09 6.15 9.38
CA ASP A 194 26.02 6.44 10.48
C ASP A 194 25.27 7.19 11.57
N LYS A 195 24.84 6.45 12.59
CA LYS A 195 24.09 7.00 13.74
C LYS A 195 24.89 8.01 14.53
N GLY A 196 26.22 7.84 14.62
CA GLY A 196 27.12 8.74 15.37
C GLY A 196 27.25 10.11 14.68
N LYS A 197 27.21 10.12 13.34
CA LYS A 197 27.27 11.35 12.53
C LYS A 197 25.90 11.86 12.13
N HIS A 198 24.83 11.15 12.45
CA HIS A 198 23.47 11.46 12.03
C HIS A 198 23.34 11.62 10.52
N THR A 199 23.97 10.72 9.75
CA THR A 199 23.96 10.76 8.28
C THR A 199 23.51 9.43 7.69
N ILE A 200 22.76 9.53 6.58
CA ILE A 200 22.42 8.39 5.73
C ILE A 200 22.96 8.68 4.34
N GLN A 201 23.76 7.77 3.81
CA GLN A 201 24.36 7.88 2.49
C GLN A 201 23.80 6.80 1.57
N VAL A 202 23.40 7.18 0.37
CA VAL A 202 22.93 6.28 -0.69
C VAL A 202 23.82 6.47 -1.91
N THR A 203 24.55 5.43 -2.32
CA THR A 203 25.52 5.47 -3.43
C THR A 203 25.15 4.44 -4.49
N VAL A 204 25.05 4.86 -5.75
CA VAL A 204 24.61 4.01 -6.85
C VAL A 204 25.82 3.45 -7.62
N THR A 205 25.83 2.11 -7.80
CA THR A 205 26.82 1.41 -8.63
C THR A 205 26.27 1.11 -10.03
N ARG A 206 24.98 0.76 -10.15
CA ARG A 206 24.32 0.44 -11.41
C ARG A 206 22.84 0.80 -11.36
N GLY A 207 22.29 1.36 -12.45
CA GLY A 207 20.86 1.66 -12.59
C GLY A 207 20.49 3.05 -12.09
N LYS A 208 19.30 3.20 -11.52
CA LYS A 208 18.76 4.47 -11.01
C LYS A 208 18.11 4.26 -9.66
N VAL A 209 18.33 5.18 -8.73
CA VAL A 209 17.77 5.17 -7.38
C VAL A 209 17.05 6.48 -7.13
N SER A 210 15.80 6.41 -6.67
CA SER A 210 15.07 7.57 -6.14
C SER A 210 15.19 7.60 -4.63
N VAL A 211 15.58 8.74 -4.07
CA VAL A 211 15.72 8.95 -2.62
C VAL A 211 14.77 10.04 -2.18
N ALA A 212 13.98 9.78 -1.15
CA ALA A 212 13.01 10.72 -0.58
C ALA A 212 13.07 10.72 0.95
N ASN A 213 12.69 11.84 1.58
CA ASN A 213 12.42 11.96 3.01
C ASN A 213 10.92 12.14 3.20
N GLY A 214 10.22 11.08 3.64
CA GLY A 214 8.77 11.04 3.58
C GLY A 214 8.26 11.24 2.16
N ASP A 215 7.46 12.28 1.93
CA ASP A 215 6.92 12.64 0.61
C ASP A 215 7.83 13.56 -0.21
N GLU A 216 8.90 14.11 0.39
CA GLU A 216 9.82 15.01 -0.26
C GLU A 216 10.88 14.26 -1.07
N LEU A 217 10.91 14.46 -2.39
CA LEU A 217 11.94 13.89 -3.26
C LEU A 217 13.26 14.66 -3.09
N LEU A 218 14.28 14.00 -2.53
CA LEU A 218 15.62 14.57 -2.38
C LEU A 218 16.44 14.48 -3.67
N GLY A 219 16.22 13.44 -4.49
CA GLY A 219 16.89 13.31 -5.77
C GLY A 219 16.76 11.94 -6.44
N ILE A 220 17.19 11.90 -7.71
CA ILE A 220 17.32 10.67 -8.49
C ILE A 220 18.79 10.49 -8.83
N LEU A 221 19.38 9.43 -8.30
CA LEU A 221 20.79 9.11 -8.47
C LEU A 221 21.02 8.19 -9.66
N ARG A 222 22.16 8.39 -10.33
CA ARG A 222 22.73 7.55 -11.38
C ARG A 222 24.04 6.92 -10.90
N PRO A 223 24.66 6.01 -11.65
CA PRO A 223 25.96 5.43 -11.29
C PRO A 223 26.99 6.51 -10.96
N HIS A 224 27.83 6.24 -9.95
CA HIS A 224 28.85 7.13 -9.38
C HIS A 224 28.30 8.35 -8.62
N GLN A 225 26.99 8.43 -8.41
CA GLN A 225 26.38 9.49 -7.61
C GLN A 225 26.01 8.98 -6.21
N GLN A 226 26.13 9.89 -5.25
CA GLN A 226 25.77 9.68 -3.85
C GLN A 226 24.92 10.85 -3.36
N ILE A 227 23.88 10.55 -2.58
CA ILE A 227 23.23 11.49 -1.66
C ILE A 227 23.73 11.21 -0.25
N SER A 228 24.15 12.27 0.46
CA SER A 228 24.42 12.26 1.89
C SER A 228 23.35 13.12 2.57
N PHE A 229 22.49 12.51 3.37
CA PHE A 229 21.40 13.16 4.07
C PHE A 229 21.74 13.28 5.55
N ASN A 230 21.68 14.51 6.10
CA ASN A 230 21.84 14.77 7.53
C ASN A 230 20.47 14.68 8.21
N THR A 231 20.27 13.72 9.10
CA THR A 231 18.97 13.43 9.74
C THR A 231 18.57 14.47 10.80
N LEU A 232 19.51 15.29 11.31
CA LEU A 232 19.21 16.37 12.27
C LEU A 232 18.84 17.67 11.58
N LYS A 233 19.53 18.00 10.47
CA LYS A 233 19.33 19.23 9.72
C LYS A 233 18.30 19.09 8.61
N GLU A 234 17.95 17.84 8.24
CA GLU A 234 17.11 17.48 7.11
C GLU A 234 17.65 18.02 5.77
N GLU A 235 18.99 18.11 5.66
CA GLU A 235 19.67 18.61 4.48
C GLU A 235 20.26 17.45 3.68
N ALA A 236 20.10 17.47 2.36
CA ALA A 236 20.65 16.51 1.42
C ALA A 236 21.73 17.15 0.55
N LEU A 237 22.89 16.51 0.43
CA LEU A 237 23.97 16.89 -0.48
C LEU A 237 24.19 15.77 -1.48
N GLN A 238 24.09 16.09 -2.77
CA GLN A 238 24.42 15.16 -3.85
C GLN A 238 25.84 15.43 -4.37
N ALA A 239 26.62 14.37 -4.55
CA ALA A 239 28.00 14.43 -5.05
C ALA A 239 28.31 13.23 -5.96
N THR A 240 29.38 13.36 -6.75
CA THR A 240 30.00 12.24 -7.45
C THR A 240 31.08 11.64 -6.56
N VAL A 241 31.11 10.30 -6.46
CA VAL A 241 32.03 9.59 -5.58
C VAL A 241 32.71 8.44 -6.30
N ASP A 242 33.86 8.03 -5.76
CA ASP A 242 34.49 6.77 -6.14
C ASP A 242 33.72 5.60 -5.54
N VAL A 243 32.95 4.93 -6.37
CA VAL A 243 32.15 3.78 -5.97
C VAL A 243 32.99 2.63 -5.46
N ALA A 244 34.19 2.39 -6.02
CA ALA A 244 35.06 1.29 -5.60
C ALA A 244 35.45 1.44 -4.13
N ALA A 245 35.77 2.65 -3.67
CA ALA A 245 36.06 2.94 -2.27
C ALA A 245 34.82 2.71 -1.36
N VAL A 246 33.63 3.08 -1.82
CA VAL A 246 32.39 2.92 -1.03
C VAL A 246 32.01 1.46 -0.83
N ILE A 247 32.18 0.62 -1.87
CA ILE A 247 31.80 -0.79 -1.83
C ILE A 247 32.97 -1.74 -1.53
N ALA A 248 34.16 -1.22 -1.23
CA ALA A 248 35.34 -2.03 -0.94
C ALA A 248 35.10 -3.04 0.20
N TRP A 249 34.27 -2.66 1.17
CA TRP A 249 33.85 -3.55 2.26
C TRP A 249 33.07 -4.78 1.77
N GLN A 250 32.29 -4.65 0.70
CA GLN A 250 31.51 -5.76 0.13
C GLN A 250 32.42 -6.71 -0.66
N GLN A 251 33.40 -6.16 -1.39
CA GLN A 251 34.32 -6.88 -2.24
C GLN A 251 35.55 -7.40 -1.51
N SER A 252 35.75 -7.04 -0.23
CA SER A 252 36.88 -7.49 0.54
C SER A 252 36.79 -9.01 0.80
N ASP A 253 36.99 -9.75 -0.26
CA ASP A 253 37.33 -11.15 -0.22
C ASP A 253 38.78 -11.24 0.29
N LEU A 254 38.98 -11.98 1.37
CA LEU A 254 40.33 -12.30 1.81
C LEU A 254 40.93 -13.23 0.74
N HIS A 255 41.73 -12.69 -0.12
CA HIS A 255 42.45 -13.46 -1.12
C HIS A 255 43.92 -13.56 -0.70
N PHE A 256 44.36 -14.78 -0.51
CA PHE A 256 45.72 -15.07 -0.11
C PHE A 256 46.41 -15.78 -1.28
N GLU A 257 47.29 -15.11 -1.96
CA GLU A 257 48.07 -15.69 -3.05
C GLU A 257 49.55 -15.58 -2.66
N ASP A 258 50.14 -16.70 -2.30
CA ASP A 258 51.53 -16.83 -1.89
C ASP A 258 52.00 -15.79 -0.84
N VAL A 259 51.13 -15.56 0.18
CA VAL A 259 51.41 -14.64 1.29
C VAL A 259 52.03 -15.39 2.46
N SER A 260 52.78 -14.69 3.30
CA SER A 260 53.22 -15.28 4.57
C SER A 260 52.04 -15.46 5.52
N PHE A 261 52.10 -16.48 6.38
CA PHE A 261 51.04 -16.71 7.38
C PHE A 261 50.91 -15.51 8.33
N GLY A 262 52.02 -14.80 8.61
CA GLY A 262 52.02 -13.55 9.34
C GLY A 262 51.20 -12.45 8.65
N GLU A 263 51.38 -12.24 7.35
CA GLU A 263 50.62 -11.29 6.55
C GLU A 263 49.13 -11.65 6.44
N ALA A 264 48.85 -12.94 6.21
CA ALA A 264 47.47 -13.44 6.19
C ALA A 264 46.75 -13.22 7.54
N ILE A 265 47.40 -13.48 8.65
CA ILE A 265 46.84 -13.21 9.98
C ILE A 265 46.70 -11.71 10.25
N ALA A 266 47.60 -10.86 9.75
CA ALA A 266 47.46 -9.41 9.85
C ALA A 266 46.20 -8.92 9.12
N GLN A 267 45.92 -9.46 7.94
CA GLN A 267 44.66 -9.16 7.19
C GLN A 267 43.43 -9.66 7.98
N LEU A 268 43.46 -10.87 8.57
CA LEU A 268 42.36 -11.36 9.40
C LEU A 268 42.12 -10.51 10.65
N ARG A 269 43.20 -10.04 11.32
CA ARG A 269 43.07 -9.10 12.47
C ARG A 269 42.30 -7.83 12.07
N GLN A 270 42.65 -7.27 10.93
CA GLN A 270 42.02 -6.04 10.45
C GLN A 270 40.60 -6.32 9.99
N HIS A 271 40.36 -7.40 9.26
CA HIS A 271 39.06 -7.72 8.67
C HIS A 271 38.02 -8.07 9.74
N PHE A 272 38.40 -8.87 10.75
CA PHE A 272 37.51 -9.35 11.82
C PHE A 272 37.64 -8.54 13.12
N ASN A 273 38.51 -7.53 13.18
CA ASN A 273 38.79 -6.74 14.38
C ASN A 273 39.07 -7.59 15.62
N VAL A 274 39.86 -8.62 15.46
CA VAL A 274 40.21 -9.60 16.52
C VAL A 274 41.70 -9.59 16.83
N LYS A 275 42.07 -9.94 18.10
CA LYS A 275 43.44 -10.10 18.49
C LYS A 275 43.86 -11.54 18.20
N ILE A 276 44.77 -11.73 17.24
CA ILE A 276 45.36 -13.03 16.93
C ILE A 276 46.86 -12.92 17.17
N SER A 277 47.47 -13.87 17.85
CA SER A 277 48.90 -13.92 18.12
C SER A 277 49.46 -15.29 17.77
N PHE A 278 50.76 -15.36 17.59
CA PHE A 278 51.49 -16.61 17.39
C PHE A 278 52.23 -17.03 18.67
N GLY A 279 52.02 -18.25 19.12
CA GLY A 279 52.80 -18.86 20.18
C GLY A 279 54.25 -19.20 19.72
N ASN A 280 54.39 -19.62 18.46
CA ASN A 280 55.67 -19.85 17.83
C ASN A 280 55.91 -18.87 16.67
N ALA A 281 56.97 -18.05 16.77
CA ALA A 281 57.30 -17.04 15.77
C ALA A 281 57.64 -17.63 14.37
N LYS A 282 58.14 -18.85 14.31
CA LYS A 282 58.49 -19.54 13.04
C LYS A 282 57.27 -19.75 12.12
N LEU A 283 56.07 -19.76 12.68
CA LEU A 283 54.84 -19.85 11.88
C LEU A 283 54.59 -18.63 10.99
N LYS A 284 55.13 -17.46 11.33
CA LYS A 284 54.88 -16.22 10.57
C LYS A 284 55.40 -16.29 9.14
N ASP A 285 56.48 -17.02 8.95
CA ASP A 285 57.21 -17.10 7.68
C ASP A 285 56.65 -18.19 6.74
N CYS A 286 55.74 -19.04 7.25
CA CYS A 286 55.10 -20.07 6.42
C CYS A 286 54.24 -19.45 5.33
N ARG A 287 54.37 -19.97 4.09
CA ARG A 287 53.60 -19.48 2.93
C ARG A 287 52.25 -20.11 2.92
N PHE A 288 51.27 -19.30 2.52
CA PHE A 288 49.88 -19.70 2.39
C PHE A 288 49.28 -19.20 1.10
N THR A 289 48.64 -20.08 0.36
CA THR A 289 47.79 -19.74 -0.80
C THR A 289 46.41 -20.30 -0.52
N GLY A 290 45.44 -19.43 -0.56
CA GLY A 290 44.03 -19.78 -0.38
C GLY A 290 43.15 -18.83 -1.15
N THR A 291 42.21 -19.38 -1.89
CA THR A 291 41.20 -18.58 -2.55
C THR A 291 40.14 -18.10 -1.58
N SER A 292 39.71 -16.88 -1.79
CA SER A 292 38.67 -16.15 -1.11
C SER A 292 37.56 -17.03 -0.54
N ILE A 293 37.26 -16.77 0.69
CA ILE A 293 36.18 -17.38 1.42
C ILE A 293 35.11 -16.27 1.65
N GLN A 294 34.26 -16.03 0.65
CA GLN A 294 33.16 -15.08 0.78
C GLN A 294 32.24 -15.46 1.93
N GLY A 295 32.12 -14.56 2.93
CA GLY A 295 31.14 -14.69 4.00
C GLY A 295 31.40 -15.83 4.99
N GLU A 296 32.57 -16.44 4.99
CA GLU A 296 32.89 -17.49 5.99
C GLU A 296 33.26 -16.91 7.34
N GLU A 297 32.92 -17.67 8.38
CA GLU A 297 33.25 -17.32 9.77
C GLU A 297 34.75 -17.43 10.01
N LEU A 298 35.31 -16.48 10.79
CA LEU A 298 36.73 -16.47 11.16
C LEU A 298 37.24 -17.86 11.62
N GLU A 299 36.43 -18.59 12.37
CA GLU A 299 36.76 -19.90 12.90
C GLU A 299 37.03 -20.92 11.79
N LYS A 300 36.21 -20.91 10.72
CA LYS A 300 36.41 -21.78 9.56
C LYS A 300 37.67 -21.43 8.80
N ILE A 301 37.95 -20.12 8.61
CA ILE A 301 39.15 -19.63 7.95
C ILE A 301 40.38 -20.09 8.75
N LEU A 302 40.40 -19.83 10.05
CA LEU A 302 41.51 -20.25 10.93
C LEU A 302 41.72 -21.75 10.93
N LYS A 303 40.63 -22.53 10.93
CA LYS A 303 40.71 -23.99 10.88
C LYS A 303 41.42 -24.49 9.59
N VAL A 304 41.07 -23.91 8.45
CA VAL A 304 41.69 -24.24 7.15
C VAL A 304 43.15 -23.81 7.13
N MET A 305 43.43 -22.55 7.52
CA MET A 305 44.79 -21.99 7.51
C MET A 305 45.72 -22.72 8.46
N CYS A 306 45.28 -23.06 9.65
CA CYS A 306 46.02 -23.80 10.63
C CYS A 306 46.28 -25.24 10.17
N ALA A 307 45.28 -25.92 9.60
CA ALA A 307 45.43 -27.28 9.06
C ALA A 307 46.47 -27.31 7.92
N PHE A 308 46.51 -26.28 7.05
CA PHE A 308 47.49 -26.21 5.99
C PHE A 308 48.94 -26.05 6.47
N ASN A 309 49.14 -25.36 7.60
CA ASN A 309 50.44 -25.09 8.20
C ASN A 309 50.77 -25.99 9.38
N ASN A 310 50.11 -27.12 9.55
CA ASN A 310 50.27 -28.02 10.71
C ASN A 310 50.23 -27.30 12.07
N ALA A 311 49.38 -26.25 12.13
CA ALA A 311 49.17 -25.43 13.31
C ALA A 311 47.83 -25.75 13.98
N THR A 312 47.67 -25.32 15.20
CA THR A 312 46.42 -25.32 15.97
C THR A 312 46.16 -23.94 16.50
N TYR A 313 44.89 -23.63 16.84
CA TYR A 313 44.56 -22.36 17.50
C TYR A 313 43.75 -22.61 18.76
N ARG A 314 43.84 -21.67 19.72
CA ARG A 314 43.02 -21.62 20.94
C ARG A 314 42.41 -20.23 21.08
N VAL A 315 41.15 -20.18 21.49
CA VAL A 315 40.45 -18.94 21.80
C VAL A 315 40.50 -18.71 23.30
N GLY A 316 41.05 -17.57 23.71
CA GLY A 316 41.11 -17.14 25.10
C GLY A 316 39.75 -16.64 25.62
N PRO A 317 39.59 -16.51 26.97
CA PRO A 317 38.35 -16.00 27.58
C PRO A 317 37.99 -14.56 27.19
N ASP A 318 38.97 -13.78 26.74
CA ASP A 318 38.84 -12.41 26.27
C ASP A 318 38.57 -12.31 24.75
N GLY A 319 38.35 -13.44 24.06
CA GLY A 319 38.19 -13.53 22.63
C GLY A 319 39.49 -13.40 21.83
N SER A 320 40.64 -13.32 22.47
CA SER A 320 41.94 -13.36 21.78
C SER A 320 42.24 -14.77 21.28
N ILE A 321 42.95 -14.85 20.15
CA ILE A 321 43.29 -16.12 19.52
C ILE A 321 44.80 -16.28 19.52
N VAL A 322 45.26 -17.46 19.91
CA VAL A 322 46.67 -17.85 19.86
C VAL A 322 46.83 -19.02 18.90
N ILE A 323 47.66 -18.84 17.88
CA ILE A 323 48.00 -19.89 16.91
C ILE A 323 49.36 -20.46 17.31
N ASP A 324 49.43 -21.78 17.42
CA ASP A 324 50.64 -22.49 17.82
C ASP A 324 50.89 -23.73 16.93
N GLY A 325 52.16 -24.09 16.77
CA GLY A 325 52.57 -25.20 15.93
C GLY A 325 54.07 -25.28 15.73
N PRO A 326 54.56 -26.32 15.04
CA PRO A 326 56.00 -26.51 14.84
C PRO A 326 56.69 -25.50 13.95
N GLY A 327 55.92 -24.76 13.11
CA GLY A 327 56.43 -23.98 12.00
C GLY A 327 56.59 -24.83 10.75
N CYS A 328 56.82 -24.15 9.62
CA CYS A 328 57.09 -24.82 8.35
C CYS A 328 58.57 -25.20 8.27
N ASN A 329 58.86 -26.42 7.82
CA ASN A 329 60.19 -26.80 7.40
C ASN A 329 60.45 -26.19 6.01
N ASN A 330 61.40 -25.30 5.90
CA ASN A 330 61.93 -24.82 4.62
C ASN A 330 62.64 -25.95 3.92
#